data_d3a310cf738295e39b3a3af0d32ccc97
#
_entry.id   d3a310cf738295e39b3a3af0d32ccc97
#
_cell.length_a   1.000
_cell.length_b   1.000
_cell.length_c   1.000
_cell.angle_alpha   90.00
_cell.angle_beta   90.00
_cell.angle_gamma   90.00
#
_symmetry.space_group_name_H-M   'P 1'
#
loop_
_entity.id
_entity.type
_entity.pdbx_description
1 polymer ?
#
loop_
_entity_poly.entity_id
_entity_poly.type
_entity_poly.pdbx_seq_one_letter_code
_entity_poly.pdbx_strand_id
1 'polypeptide(L)'
;FGAGLTKRAYQLNVSAFLNASKQYLVNNDSWESNKFDLEEYSDEQKIIFCEGFRVIDNPLFNHLPFAPARGETLQIKTMVKTPMSNGSWYLPDGVGCALIGSTWDHENILSGPTKEGKNEIIEKCNFIKIQEEQIEEGFSGVRSGTRDRNPIIGVHPTKNNYFLFNGFGSRGTSTIPYYSKKMIDFIIHKKE
;
A
#
# COMPACT_ATOMS: atom_id res chain seq x y z
N PHE A 1 19.33 8.83 25.44
CA PHE A 1 18.29 8.62 24.41
C PHE A 1 16.93 8.72 25.09
N GLY A 2 15.99 9.50 24.51
CA GLY A 2 14.65 9.67 25.02
C GLY A 2 13.62 8.94 24.13
N ALA A 3 12.50 8.53 24.74
CA ALA A 3 11.35 8.01 24.01
C ALA A 3 10.18 9.00 24.12
N GLY A 4 9.44 9.20 23.05
CA GLY A 4 8.22 10.00 23.03
C GLY A 4 6.98 9.12 23.01
N LEU A 5 5.92 9.55 23.65
CA LEU A 5 4.61 8.90 23.62
C LEU A 5 3.67 9.65 22.69
N THR A 6 3.18 8.98 21.65
CA THR A 6 2.11 9.50 20.79
C THR A 6 0.76 9.19 21.40
N LYS A 7 0.03 10.23 21.83
CA LYS A 7 -1.26 10.08 22.53
C LYS A 7 -2.41 9.57 21.64
N ARG A 8 -2.33 9.77 20.32
CA ARG A 8 -3.36 9.35 19.38
C ARG A 8 -2.67 8.72 18.15
N ALA A 9 -2.56 7.40 18.17
CA ALA A 9 -2.13 6.60 17.02
C ALA A 9 -3.16 5.51 16.78
N TYR A 10 -3.39 5.20 15.50
CA TYR A 10 -4.35 4.19 15.09
C TYR A 10 -3.68 3.23 14.10
N GLN A 11 -4.02 1.96 14.22
CA GLN A 11 -3.60 0.93 13.29
C GLN A 11 -4.83 0.45 12.53
N LEU A 12 -4.78 0.55 11.19
CA LEU A 12 -5.80 -0.04 10.34
C LEU A 12 -5.48 -1.52 10.09
N ASN A 13 -6.42 -2.39 10.37
CA ASN A 13 -6.37 -3.76 9.85
C ASN A 13 -6.73 -3.74 8.36
N VAL A 14 -5.71 -3.64 7.51
CA VAL A 14 -5.87 -3.47 6.06
C VAL A 14 -6.57 -4.68 5.44
N SER A 15 -6.25 -5.90 5.85
CA SER A 15 -6.89 -7.11 5.33
C SER A 15 -8.40 -7.15 5.64
N ALA A 16 -8.77 -6.83 6.88
CA ALA A 16 -10.18 -6.76 7.26
C ALA A 16 -10.92 -5.66 6.49
N PHE A 17 -10.30 -4.48 6.34
CA PHE A 17 -10.86 -3.37 5.57
C PHE A 17 -11.10 -3.74 4.10
N LEU A 18 -10.11 -4.34 3.45
CA LEU A 18 -10.21 -4.73 2.03
C LEU A 18 -11.27 -5.84 1.83
N ASN A 19 -11.31 -6.83 2.73
CA ASN A 19 -12.32 -7.89 2.68
C ASN A 19 -13.74 -7.33 2.85
N ALA A 20 -13.94 -6.44 3.81
CA ALA A 20 -15.24 -5.80 4.03
C ALA A 20 -15.65 -4.91 2.83
N SER A 21 -14.70 -4.18 2.25
CA SER A 21 -14.94 -3.37 1.05
C SER A 21 -15.32 -4.23 -0.15
N LYS A 22 -14.61 -5.33 -0.39
CA LYS A 22 -14.95 -6.29 -1.44
C LYS A 22 -16.35 -6.86 -1.24
N GLN A 23 -16.67 -7.32 -0.02
CA GLN A 23 -17.99 -7.87 0.27
C GLN A 23 -19.11 -6.85 0.07
N TYR A 24 -18.87 -5.59 0.45
CA TYR A 24 -19.82 -4.49 0.19
C TYR A 24 -20.08 -4.33 -1.31
N LEU A 25 -19.02 -4.30 -2.14
CA LEU A 25 -19.16 -4.16 -3.59
C LEU A 25 -19.87 -5.37 -4.23
N VAL A 26 -19.55 -6.58 -3.79
CA VAL A 26 -20.23 -7.81 -4.25
C VAL A 26 -21.70 -7.77 -3.91
N ASN A 27 -22.07 -7.40 -2.69
CA ASN A 27 -23.46 -7.35 -2.23
C ASN A 27 -24.30 -6.25 -2.94
N ASN A 28 -23.63 -5.30 -3.59
CA ASN A 28 -24.28 -4.22 -4.36
C ASN A 28 -24.10 -4.38 -5.88
N ASP A 29 -23.78 -5.58 -6.37
CA ASP A 29 -23.58 -5.89 -7.78
C ASP A 29 -22.59 -4.93 -8.49
N SER A 30 -21.58 -4.47 -7.73
CA SER A 30 -20.59 -3.48 -8.18
C SER A 30 -19.17 -4.06 -8.21
N TRP A 31 -19.04 -5.38 -8.26
CA TRP A 31 -17.77 -6.11 -8.30
C TRP A 31 -17.72 -7.09 -9.46
N GLU A 32 -16.70 -6.95 -10.29
CA GLU A 32 -16.34 -7.92 -11.31
C GLU A 32 -14.93 -8.46 -11.06
N SER A 33 -14.74 -9.76 -11.30
CA SER A 33 -13.43 -10.45 -11.12
C SER A 33 -12.75 -10.78 -12.44
N ASN A 34 -13.15 -10.14 -13.52
CA ASN A 34 -12.62 -10.38 -14.85
C ASN A 34 -11.31 -9.61 -15.08
N LYS A 35 -10.53 -10.08 -16.05
CA LYS A 35 -9.43 -9.28 -16.56
C LYS A 35 -10.04 -8.08 -17.29
N PHE A 36 -9.59 -6.88 -16.90
CA PHE A 36 -10.03 -5.66 -17.58
C PHE A 36 -9.51 -5.65 -19.01
N ASP A 37 -10.43 -5.47 -19.96
CA ASP A 37 -10.13 -5.26 -21.37
C ASP A 37 -10.70 -3.92 -21.82
N LEU A 38 -9.86 -3.06 -22.33
CA LEU A 38 -10.23 -1.71 -22.71
C LEU A 38 -11.22 -1.68 -23.90
N GLU A 39 -11.18 -2.72 -24.75
CA GLU A 39 -12.05 -2.82 -25.93
C GLU A 39 -13.51 -3.11 -25.56
N GLU A 40 -13.77 -3.60 -24.36
CA GLU A 40 -15.14 -3.87 -23.87
C GLU A 40 -15.88 -2.62 -23.40
N TYR A 41 -15.20 -1.46 -23.31
CA TYR A 41 -15.74 -0.24 -22.72
C TYR A 41 -15.92 0.87 -23.78
N SER A 42 -17.06 1.53 -23.75
CA SER A 42 -17.35 2.65 -24.63
C SER A 42 -16.58 3.93 -24.23
N ASP A 43 -16.39 4.82 -25.19
CA ASP A 43 -15.74 6.13 -24.94
C ASP A 43 -16.56 7.05 -24.00
N GLU A 44 -17.80 6.70 -23.69
CA GLU A 44 -18.66 7.45 -22.74
C GLU A 44 -18.41 7.05 -21.28
N GLN A 45 -17.88 5.86 -21.04
CA GLN A 45 -17.60 5.37 -19.68
C GLN A 45 -16.34 6.00 -19.11
N LYS A 46 -16.42 6.40 -17.86
CA LYS A 46 -15.26 6.92 -17.12
C LYS A 46 -14.52 5.77 -16.44
N ILE A 47 -13.25 5.65 -16.72
CA ILE A 47 -12.38 4.58 -16.20
C ILE A 47 -11.32 5.18 -15.29
N ILE A 48 -11.25 4.72 -14.06
CA ILE A 48 -10.23 5.13 -13.09
C ILE A 48 -9.24 3.97 -12.90
N PHE A 49 -8.01 4.16 -13.34
CA PHE A 49 -6.95 3.17 -13.23
C PHE A 49 -6.31 3.23 -11.83
N CYS A 50 -6.52 2.17 -11.05
CA CYS A 50 -6.02 2.00 -9.68
C CYS A 50 -5.12 0.77 -9.55
N GLU A 51 -4.25 0.52 -10.53
CA GLU A 51 -3.53 -0.74 -10.76
C GLU A 51 -2.37 -1.00 -9.78
N GLY A 52 -2.15 -0.09 -8.83
CA GLY A 52 -1.00 -0.18 -7.93
C GLY A 52 0.31 -0.15 -8.72
N PHE A 53 1.27 -1.00 -8.36
CA PHE A 53 2.58 -1.02 -9.03
C PHE A 53 2.51 -1.53 -10.48
N ARG A 54 1.46 -2.26 -10.87
CA ARG A 54 1.26 -2.75 -12.24
C ARG A 54 1.09 -1.64 -13.28
N VAL A 55 0.85 -0.43 -12.85
CA VAL A 55 0.81 0.76 -13.74
C VAL A 55 2.07 0.93 -14.59
N ILE A 56 3.21 0.38 -14.17
CA ILE A 56 4.45 0.38 -14.98
C ILE A 56 4.34 -0.46 -16.27
N ASP A 57 3.40 -1.40 -16.30
CA ASP A 57 3.12 -2.27 -17.45
C ASP A 57 2.00 -1.67 -18.34
N ASN A 58 1.30 -0.63 -17.89
CA ASN A 58 0.20 -0.02 -18.62
C ASN A 58 0.73 1.02 -19.64
N PRO A 59 0.58 0.81 -20.95
CA PRO A 59 1.11 1.71 -21.97
C PRO A 59 0.53 3.13 -21.93
N LEU A 60 -0.63 3.32 -21.31
CA LEU A 60 -1.23 4.65 -21.12
C LEU A 60 -0.47 5.50 -20.11
N PHE A 61 0.20 4.88 -19.12
CA PHE A 61 0.74 5.58 -17.96
C PHE A 61 2.19 5.20 -17.60
N ASN A 62 2.80 4.22 -18.28
CA ASN A 62 4.15 3.73 -17.97
C ASN A 62 5.26 4.77 -18.16
N HIS A 63 4.98 5.84 -18.90
CA HIS A 63 5.89 6.99 -19.10
C HIS A 63 5.96 7.92 -17.88
N LEU A 64 5.05 7.78 -16.92
CA LEU A 64 5.02 8.59 -15.71
C LEU A 64 6.09 8.14 -14.69
N PRO A 65 6.55 9.05 -13.80
CA PRO A 65 7.70 8.81 -12.93
C PRO A 65 7.39 7.88 -11.74
N PHE A 66 6.81 6.72 -12.02
CA PHE A 66 6.62 5.69 -11.02
C PHE A 66 7.96 5.09 -10.57
N ALA A 67 8.06 4.78 -9.29
CA ALA A 67 9.21 4.15 -8.66
C ALA A 67 8.70 3.13 -7.63
N PRO A 68 8.20 1.98 -8.08
CA PRO A 68 7.73 0.95 -7.18
C PRO A 68 8.88 0.43 -6.31
N ALA A 69 8.55 0.03 -5.08
CA ALA A 69 9.51 -0.54 -4.18
C ALA A 69 8.89 -1.70 -3.39
N ARG A 70 9.60 -2.82 -3.36
CA ARG A 70 9.27 -3.96 -2.50
C ARG A 70 9.60 -3.61 -1.06
N GLY A 71 8.75 -4.04 -0.13
CA GLY A 71 9.04 -4.03 1.29
C GLY A 71 8.76 -5.39 1.89
N GLU A 72 9.67 -5.83 2.74
CA GLU A 72 9.51 -7.06 3.51
C GLU A 72 9.12 -6.75 4.95
N THR A 73 8.39 -7.65 5.58
CA THR A 73 7.97 -7.61 6.97
C THR A 73 8.07 -8.99 7.57
N LEU A 74 8.24 -9.07 8.88
CA LEU A 74 8.24 -10.34 9.61
C LEU A 74 7.09 -10.38 10.60
N GLN A 75 6.46 -11.53 10.73
CA GLN A 75 5.58 -11.85 11.85
C GLN A 75 6.39 -12.54 12.93
N ILE A 76 6.23 -12.07 14.16
CA ILE A 76 6.92 -12.63 15.32
C ILE A 76 5.93 -12.94 16.45
N LYS A 77 6.18 -14.01 17.21
CA LYS A 77 5.51 -14.28 18.46
C LYS A 77 5.95 -13.31 19.56
N THR A 78 5.00 -12.74 20.27
CA THR A 78 5.32 -11.75 21.30
C THR A 78 4.17 -11.54 22.28
N MET A 79 4.52 -11.16 23.50
CA MET A 79 3.55 -10.70 24.51
C MET A 79 3.56 -9.17 24.69
N VAL A 80 4.45 -8.46 23.96
CA VAL A 80 4.55 -7.01 24.03
C VAL A 80 3.41 -6.37 23.24
N LYS A 81 2.57 -5.61 23.93
CA LYS A 81 1.34 -5.01 23.36
C LYS A 81 1.49 -3.55 22.94
N THR A 82 2.63 -2.94 23.19
CA THR A 82 2.86 -1.52 22.88
C THR A 82 3.44 -1.37 21.47
N PRO A 83 2.77 -0.66 20.55
CA PRO A 83 3.36 -0.32 19.26
C PRO A 83 4.58 0.59 19.45
N MET A 84 5.60 0.36 18.65
CA MET A 84 6.86 1.13 18.72
C MET A 84 7.38 1.48 17.35
N SER A 85 8.13 2.58 17.22
CA SER A 85 8.81 2.95 15.97
C SER A 85 10.05 3.81 16.25
N ASN A 86 11.08 3.59 15.44
CA ASN A 86 12.30 4.41 15.37
C ASN A 86 12.71 4.70 13.91
N GLY A 87 11.72 4.64 12.99
CA GLY A 87 11.95 4.56 11.55
C GLY A 87 11.57 3.17 11.00
N SER A 88 11.97 2.10 11.68
CA SER A 88 11.27 0.81 11.60
C SER A 88 10.11 0.78 12.59
N TRP A 89 9.22 -0.18 12.45
CA TRP A 89 8.03 -0.24 13.27
C TRP A 89 7.76 -1.66 13.78
N TYR A 90 7.10 -1.70 14.93
CA TYR A 90 6.61 -2.88 15.59
C TYR A 90 5.12 -2.68 15.89
N LEU A 91 4.28 -3.52 15.30
CA LEU A 91 2.81 -3.42 15.35
C LEU A 91 2.22 -4.72 15.93
N PRO A 92 1.87 -4.76 17.20
CA PRO A 92 1.25 -5.94 17.82
C PRO A 92 -0.19 -6.10 17.34
N ASP A 93 -0.63 -7.35 17.16
CA ASP A 93 -2.00 -7.71 16.83
C ASP A 93 -2.94 -7.81 18.03
N GLY A 94 -2.38 -7.78 19.23
CA GLY A 94 -3.10 -7.88 20.50
C GLY A 94 -3.40 -9.31 20.97
N VAL A 95 -3.10 -10.34 20.16
CA VAL A 95 -3.43 -11.75 20.45
C VAL A 95 -2.21 -12.68 20.55
N GLY A 96 -1.01 -12.14 20.48
CA GLY A 96 0.22 -12.91 20.69
C GLY A 96 1.25 -12.84 19.61
N CYS A 97 0.99 -12.05 18.53
CA CYS A 97 1.95 -11.79 17.47
C CYS A 97 2.13 -10.29 17.24
N ALA A 98 3.16 -9.95 16.51
CA ALA A 98 3.37 -8.62 15.96
C ALA A 98 3.96 -8.69 14.56
N LEU A 99 3.65 -7.71 13.73
CA LEU A 99 4.39 -7.43 12.50
C LEU A 99 5.51 -6.44 12.79
N ILE A 100 6.68 -6.69 12.23
CA ILE A 100 7.84 -5.80 12.30
C ILE A 100 8.35 -5.49 10.89
N GLY A 101 8.90 -4.31 10.68
CA GLY A 101 9.39 -3.92 9.35
C GLY A 101 9.80 -2.47 9.26
N SER A 102 10.14 -2.10 8.05
CA SER A 102 10.18 -2.84 6.80
C SER A 102 11.44 -2.52 6.00
N THR A 103 11.76 -3.38 5.04
CA THR A 103 12.81 -3.11 4.05
C THR A 103 12.32 -2.20 2.92
N TRP A 104 13.27 -1.78 2.07
CA TRP A 104 12.99 -0.97 0.88
C TRP A 104 13.92 -1.36 -0.26
N ASP A 105 13.37 -2.01 -1.30
CA ASP A 105 14.12 -2.51 -2.45
C ASP A 105 13.42 -2.10 -3.76
N HIS A 106 14.16 -1.45 -4.65
CA HIS A 106 13.66 -1.02 -5.97
C HIS A 106 14.05 -1.97 -7.11
N GLU A 107 14.97 -2.89 -6.88
CA GLU A 107 15.53 -3.73 -7.94
C GLU A 107 14.77 -5.04 -8.09
N ASN A 108 14.49 -5.71 -6.98
CA ASN A 108 13.87 -7.05 -6.99
C ASN A 108 12.41 -7.00 -6.54
N ILE A 109 11.63 -6.13 -7.17
CA ILE A 109 10.28 -5.79 -6.70
C ILE A 109 9.29 -6.96 -6.66
N LEU A 110 9.51 -8.01 -7.46
CA LEU A 110 8.64 -9.20 -7.52
C LEU A 110 9.15 -10.39 -6.71
N SER A 111 10.30 -10.26 -6.04
CA SER A 111 10.83 -11.33 -5.19
C SER A 111 9.99 -11.51 -3.93
N GLY A 112 9.95 -12.74 -3.43
CA GLY A 112 9.42 -13.05 -2.10
C GLY A 112 10.31 -12.52 -0.96
N PRO A 113 9.99 -12.88 0.29
CA PRO A 113 10.84 -12.58 1.44
C PRO A 113 12.23 -13.20 1.30
N THR A 114 13.25 -12.47 1.75
CA THR A 114 14.66 -12.87 1.61
C THR A 114 15.32 -12.99 2.98
N LYS A 115 16.45 -13.74 3.02
CA LYS A 115 17.26 -13.85 4.24
C LYS A 115 17.90 -12.50 4.59
N GLU A 116 18.33 -11.77 3.58
CA GLU A 116 18.91 -10.44 3.71
C GLU A 116 17.90 -9.45 4.28
N GLY A 117 16.68 -9.44 3.75
CA GLY A 117 15.58 -8.61 4.26
C GLY A 117 15.19 -8.94 5.70
N LYS A 118 15.16 -10.23 6.06
CA LYS A 118 14.99 -10.66 7.45
C LYS A 118 16.05 -10.07 8.37
N ASN A 119 17.32 -10.20 8.01
CA ASN A 119 18.44 -9.69 8.81
C ASN A 119 18.37 -8.16 8.95
N GLU A 120 18.07 -7.45 7.85
CA GLU A 120 17.89 -5.99 7.84
C GLU A 120 16.79 -5.55 8.80
N ILE A 121 15.64 -6.25 8.80
CA ILE A 121 14.52 -5.93 9.69
C ILE A 121 14.92 -6.12 11.16
N ILE A 122 15.57 -7.23 11.50
CA ILE A 122 16.00 -7.52 12.86
C ILE A 122 16.99 -6.45 13.35
N GLU A 123 17.97 -6.07 12.52
CA GLU A 123 18.95 -5.05 12.83
C GLU A 123 18.31 -3.67 13.06
N LYS A 124 17.39 -3.28 12.20
CA LYS A 124 16.68 -1.99 12.29
C LYS A 124 15.70 -1.91 13.46
N CYS A 125 15.08 -3.02 13.84
CA CYS A 125 14.16 -3.09 14.98
C CYS A 125 14.88 -3.26 16.33
N ASN A 126 16.03 -2.60 16.51
CA ASN A 126 16.92 -2.71 17.67
C ASN A 126 16.34 -2.20 19.01
N PHE A 127 15.15 -1.61 18.99
CA PHE A 127 14.42 -1.17 20.18
C PHE A 127 13.67 -2.31 20.89
N ILE A 128 13.65 -3.51 20.30
CA ILE A 128 13.13 -4.73 20.91
C ILE A 128 14.07 -5.89 20.61
N LYS A 129 14.31 -6.75 21.61
CA LYS A 129 15.12 -7.95 21.39
C LYS A 129 14.25 -9.02 20.75
N ILE A 130 14.64 -9.47 19.55
CA ILE A 130 13.98 -10.51 18.78
C ILE A 130 14.88 -11.75 18.77
N GLN A 131 14.32 -12.89 19.11
CA GLN A 131 15.00 -14.19 19.06
C GLN A 131 14.54 -14.95 17.80
N GLU A 132 15.39 -15.80 17.24
CA GLU A 132 15.11 -16.55 16.01
C GLU A 132 13.83 -17.40 16.14
N GLU A 133 13.63 -18.00 17.29
CA GLU A 133 12.49 -18.88 17.60
C GLU A 133 11.14 -18.15 17.66
N GLN A 134 11.18 -16.82 17.75
CA GLN A 134 9.98 -15.96 17.73
C GLN A 134 9.51 -15.67 16.32
N ILE A 135 10.36 -15.85 15.31
CA ILE A 135 10.04 -15.50 13.93
C ILE A 135 9.19 -16.62 13.33
N GLU A 136 7.98 -16.29 12.89
CA GLU A 136 7.05 -17.24 12.30
C GLU A 136 7.09 -17.21 10.78
N GLU A 137 6.87 -16.04 10.17
CA GLU A 137 6.74 -15.90 8.74
C GLU A 137 7.25 -14.56 8.24
N GLY A 138 7.77 -14.55 7.01
CA GLY A 138 8.12 -13.36 6.27
C GLY A 138 7.12 -13.06 5.17
N PHE A 139 6.78 -11.79 5.00
CA PHE A 139 5.91 -11.31 3.93
C PHE A 139 6.63 -10.29 3.09
N SER A 140 6.23 -10.20 1.82
CA SER A 140 6.68 -9.12 0.94
C SER A 140 5.50 -8.50 0.18
N GLY A 141 5.64 -7.22 -0.16
CA GLY A 141 4.64 -6.51 -0.94
C GLY A 141 5.24 -5.34 -1.69
N VAL A 142 4.67 -5.00 -2.84
CA VAL A 142 5.18 -3.91 -3.68
C VAL A 142 4.34 -2.65 -3.45
N ARG A 143 5.01 -1.59 -3.04
CA ARG A 143 4.42 -0.25 -2.91
C ARG A 143 4.45 0.44 -4.27
N SER A 144 3.32 0.96 -4.70
CA SER A 144 3.25 1.84 -5.87
C SER A 144 3.72 3.24 -5.49
N GLY A 145 5.02 3.45 -5.50
CA GLY A 145 5.64 4.74 -5.22
C GLY A 145 5.89 5.56 -6.49
N THR A 146 6.22 6.82 -6.28
CA THR A 146 6.70 7.77 -7.28
C THR A 146 8.06 8.32 -6.87
N ARG A 147 8.82 8.88 -7.80
CA ARG A 147 10.16 9.43 -7.52
C ARG A 147 10.12 10.59 -6.52
N ASP A 148 9.10 11.42 -6.58
CA ASP A 148 8.91 12.59 -5.71
C ASP A 148 8.05 12.29 -4.46
N ARG A 149 7.59 11.04 -4.31
CA ARG A 149 6.74 10.55 -3.21
C ARG A 149 5.35 11.19 -3.15
N ASN A 150 4.89 11.83 -4.22
CA ASN A 150 3.54 12.35 -4.35
C ASN A 150 2.68 11.41 -5.21
N PRO A 151 1.40 11.22 -4.89
CA PRO A 151 0.51 10.44 -5.75
C PRO A 151 0.31 11.14 -7.09
N ILE A 152 0.13 10.37 -8.14
CA ILE A 152 -0.23 10.87 -9.47
C ILE A 152 -1.73 10.64 -9.66
N ILE A 153 -2.46 11.74 -9.76
CA ILE A 153 -3.91 11.75 -9.83
C ILE A 153 -4.33 12.74 -10.92
N GLY A 154 -5.18 12.32 -11.84
CA GLY A 154 -5.66 13.21 -12.89
C GLY A 154 -6.26 12.50 -14.08
N VAL A 155 -6.62 13.27 -15.10
CA VAL A 155 -7.15 12.79 -16.37
C VAL A 155 -6.00 12.53 -17.35
N HIS A 156 -6.17 11.53 -18.22
CA HIS A 156 -5.23 11.26 -19.31
C HIS A 156 -5.22 12.44 -20.30
N PRO A 157 -4.05 12.90 -20.78
CA PRO A 157 -3.93 14.13 -21.57
C PRO A 157 -4.73 14.13 -22.89
N THR A 158 -4.99 12.97 -23.49
CA THR A 158 -5.70 12.84 -24.77
C THR A 158 -6.99 12.02 -24.70
N LYS A 159 -7.27 11.39 -23.57
CA LYS A 159 -8.46 10.55 -23.35
C LYS A 159 -9.23 11.05 -22.13
N ASN A 160 -10.18 11.94 -22.34
CA ASN A 160 -10.89 12.69 -21.28
C ASN A 160 -11.75 11.84 -20.33
N ASN A 161 -11.99 10.57 -20.69
CA ASN A 161 -12.72 9.60 -19.88
C ASN A 161 -11.80 8.66 -19.08
N TYR A 162 -10.47 8.74 -19.25
CA TYR A 162 -9.51 7.92 -18.54
C TYR A 162 -8.82 8.72 -17.45
N PHE A 163 -8.84 8.17 -16.26
CA PHE A 163 -8.29 8.82 -15.07
C PHE A 163 -7.28 7.90 -14.40
N LEU A 164 -6.24 8.47 -13.84
CA LEU A 164 -5.25 7.77 -13.04
C LEU A 164 -5.41 8.14 -11.57
N PHE A 165 -5.41 7.12 -10.70
CA PHE A 165 -5.43 7.29 -9.26
C PHE A 165 -4.41 6.32 -8.63
N ASN A 166 -3.14 6.75 -8.53
CA ASN A 166 -2.05 5.85 -8.20
C ASN A 166 -0.86 6.57 -7.53
N GLY A 167 0.18 5.83 -7.18
CA GLY A 167 1.43 6.40 -6.69
C GLY A 167 1.48 6.71 -5.19
N PHE A 168 0.60 6.14 -4.37
CA PHE A 168 0.47 6.44 -2.94
C PHE A 168 1.60 5.92 -2.06
N GLY A 169 2.42 5.00 -2.56
CA GLY A 169 3.57 4.43 -1.86
C GLY A 169 3.21 3.84 -0.51
N SER A 170 3.99 4.15 0.52
CA SER A 170 3.76 3.67 1.89
C SER A 170 2.71 4.46 2.68
N ARG A 171 2.19 5.56 2.14
CA ARG A 171 1.24 6.44 2.82
C ARG A 171 -0.21 6.23 2.37
N GLY A 172 -0.48 5.22 1.55
CA GLY A 172 -1.78 4.98 0.95
C GLY A 172 -2.93 4.97 1.97
N THR A 173 -2.80 4.19 3.05
CA THR A 173 -3.87 4.06 4.06
C THR A 173 -4.29 5.37 4.71
N SER A 174 -3.38 6.34 4.83
CA SER A 174 -3.66 7.65 5.44
C SER A 174 -4.09 8.72 4.43
N THR A 175 -3.69 8.60 3.17
CA THR A 175 -3.87 9.67 2.17
C THR A 175 -4.96 9.37 1.14
N ILE A 176 -5.20 8.09 0.82
CA ILE A 176 -6.23 7.68 -0.15
C ILE A 176 -7.62 8.27 0.17
N PRO A 177 -8.14 8.28 1.41
CA PRO A 177 -9.47 8.84 1.67
C PRO A 177 -9.61 10.31 1.28
N TYR A 178 -8.57 11.10 1.53
CA TYR A 178 -8.56 12.52 1.15
C TYR A 178 -8.53 12.70 -0.38
N TYR A 179 -7.63 11.98 -1.05
CA TYR A 179 -7.48 12.09 -2.50
C TYR A 179 -8.64 11.44 -3.27
N SER A 180 -9.28 10.40 -2.74
CA SER A 180 -10.49 9.81 -3.33
C SER A 180 -11.62 10.85 -3.41
N LYS A 181 -11.82 11.59 -2.32
CA LYS A 181 -12.82 12.68 -2.32
C LYS A 181 -12.48 13.71 -3.39
N LYS A 182 -11.24 14.19 -3.47
CA LYS A 182 -10.80 15.15 -4.50
C LYS A 182 -11.01 14.60 -5.91
N MET A 183 -10.68 13.32 -6.16
CA MET A 183 -10.86 12.69 -7.46
C MET A 183 -12.35 12.66 -7.87
N ILE A 184 -13.24 12.30 -6.96
CA ILE A 184 -14.67 12.28 -7.22
C ILE A 184 -15.21 13.71 -7.47
N ASP A 185 -14.79 14.68 -6.66
CA ASP A 185 -15.18 16.09 -6.87
C ASP A 185 -14.71 16.60 -8.25
N PHE A 186 -13.50 16.22 -8.68
CA PHE A 186 -12.98 16.54 -10.00
C PHE A 186 -13.79 15.87 -11.13
N ILE A 187 -14.08 14.56 -11.01
CA ILE A 187 -14.80 13.79 -12.05
C ILE A 187 -16.26 14.26 -12.21
N ILE A 188 -16.92 14.55 -11.08
CA ILE A 188 -18.38 14.88 -11.08
C ILE A 188 -18.60 16.37 -11.31
N HIS A 189 -17.81 17.21 -10.64
CA HIS A 189 -18.08 18.66 -10.58
C HIS A 189 -17.08 19.50 -11.37
N LYS A 190 -16.06 18.88 -12.01
CA LYS A 190 -14.95 19.57 -12.70
C LYS A 190 -14.30 20.68 -11.81
N LYS A 191 -14.24 20.43 -10.50
CA LYS A 191 -13.56 21.32 -9.54
C LYS A 191 -12.11 20.88 -9.40
N GLU A 192 -11.19 21.84 -9.59
CA GLU A 192 -9.75 21.64 -9.39
C GLU A 192 -9.37 21.45 -7.90
#